data_adc49ea4bb84ca8ff8957f32a80f47f5
#
_entry.id   adc49ea4bb84ca8ff8957f32a80f47f5
#
_cell.length_a   1.000
_cell.length_b   1.000
_cell.length_c   1.000
_cell.angle_alpha   90.00
_cell.angle_beta   90.00
_cell.angle_gamma   90.00
#
_symmetry.space_group_name_H-M   'P 1'
#
loop_
_entity.id
_entity.type
_entity.pdbx_description
1 polymer ?
#
loop_
_entity_poly.entity_id
_entity_poly.type
_entity_poly.pdbx_seq_one_letter_code
_entity_poly.pdbx_strand_id
1 'polypeptide(L)'
;MGRLSVETIKAEVESKGYSLVDASNYTNLESIIKIRCPKGHEVETSLANFRLPSFSCPQCDKVNFVNPSSVPPKTGYRVIAFDQATESFGLSVFDNGGLKFFNLYNFVGNFNSRLHQIKKFVEDIVIKEWRPDFIVMEDIQYQWGAVLTFKILAMLLGVLEELCVEYGIAYEVVSPNVWRKFAGTCGKTRLEEKQLSVAIVKEKYNVKVNNDVAEAILIGRYGVMNHAGPIQNAFGRK
;
A
#
# COMPACT_ATOMS: atom_id res chain seq x y z
N MET A 1 2.03 -4.12 -41.43
CA MET A 1 2.50 -2.81 -40.95
C MET A 1 3.97 -2.67 -41.31
N GLY A 2 4.36 -1.54 -41.92
CA GLY A 2 5.76 -1.31 -42.30
C GLY A 2 6.66 -1.12 -41.07
N ARG A 3 7.96 -1.38 -41.24
CA ARG A 3 8.99 -1.12 -40.25
C ARG A 3 9.03 0.38 -39.95
N LEU A 4 8.93 0.79 -38.67
CA LEU A 4 9.08 2.18 -38.27
C LEU A 4 10.54 2.62 -38.37
N SER A 5 10.77 3.88 -38.70
CA SER A 5 12.12 4.45 -38.66
C SER A 5 12.58 4.67 -37.21
N VAL A 6 13.89 4.70 -36.99
CA VAL A 6 14.48 4.97 -35.68
C VAL A 6 14.06 6.34 -35.15
N GLU A 7 13.95 7.33 -36.05
CA GLU A 7 13.49 8.69 -35.72
C GLU A 7 12.05 8.67 -35.20
N THR A 8 11.18 7.89 -35.84
CA THR A 8 9.78 7.71 -35.37
C THR A 8 9.72 7.09 -33.97
N ILE A 9 10.52 6.04 -33.74
CA ILE A 9 10.61 5.38 -32.42
C ILE A 9 11.14 6.35 -31.38
N LYS A 10 12.18 7.12 -31.71
CA LYS A 10 12.75 8.12 -30.84
C LYS A 10 11.73 9.18 -30.43
N ALA A 11 11.03 9.76 -31.39
CA ALA A 11 9.99 10.76 -31.12
C ALA A 11 8.86 10.21 -30.22
N GLU A 12 8.46 8.95 -30.44
CA GLU A 12 7.46 8.28 -29.61
C GLU A 12 7.95 8.05 -28.17
N VAL A 13 9.18 7.60 -28.00
CA VAL A 13 9.80 7.38 -26.70
C VAL A 13 9.93 8.69 -25.93
N GLU A 14 10.37 9.77 -26.61
CA GLU A 14 10.53 11.10 -26.02
C GLU A 14 9.19 11.74 -25.64
N SER A 15 8.13 11.46 -26.38
CA SER A 15 6.77 11.95 -26.05
C SER A 15 6.25 11.50 -24.69
N LYS A 16 6.75 10.37 -24.17
CA LYS A 16 6.46 9.86 -22.83
C LYS A 16 7.53 10.21 -21.78
N GLY A 17 8.45 11.12 -22.10
CA GLY A 17 9.51 11.59 -21.19
C GLY A 17 10.69 10.62 -21.02
N TYR A 18 10.79 9.57 -21.84
CA TYR A 18 11.94 8.67 -21.89
C TYR A 18 12.93 9.12 -22.98
N SER A 19 14.14 8.59 -22.98
CA SER A 19 15.08 8.76 -24.09
C SER A 19 15.42 7.42 -24.71
N LEU A 20 15.52 7.37 -26.04
CA LEU A 20 15.95 6.17 -26.76
C LEU A 20 17.47 6.00 -26.64
N VAL A 21 17.93 4.84 -26.15
CA VAL A 21 19.34 4.50 -26.01
C VAL A 21 19.79 3.65 -27.18
N ASP A 22 19.02 2.60 -27.53
CA ASP A 22 19.33 1.70 -28.65
C ASP A 22 18.06 1.11 -29.28
N ALA A 23 18.02 1.09 -30.60
CA ALA A 23 17.03 0.42 -31.40
C ALA A 23 17.66 -0.21 -32.67
N SER A 24 18.95 -0.53 -32.64
CA SER A 24 19.72 -1.05 -33.80
C SER A 24 19.12 -2.34 -34.36
N ASN A 25 18.59 -3.19 -33.48
CA ASN A 25 18.00 -4.47 -33.83
C ASN A 25 16.47 -4.41 -34.05
N TYR A 26 15.89 -3.21 -34.17
CA TYR A 26 14.46 -3.06 -34.36
C TYR A 26 14.02 -3.53 -35.76
N THR A 27 13.11 -4.45 -35.82
CA THR A 27 12.49 -4.96 -37.05
C THR A 27 10.95 -4.87 -37.04
N ASN A 28 10.34 -4.99 -35.85
CA ASN A 28 8.89 -4.95 -35.64
C ASN A 28 8.57 -4.52 -34.19
N LEU A 29 7.28 -4.43 -33.85
CA LEU A 29 6.84 -3.93 -32.54
C LEU A 29 7.27 -4.80 -31.36
N GLU A 30 7.55 -6.09 -31.57
CA GLU A 30 8.02 -7.01 -30.53
C GLU A 30 9.54 -7.00 -30.35
N SER A 31 10.27 -6.31 -31.26
CA SER A 31 11.73 -6.18 -31.15
C SER A 31 12.09 -5.39 -29.89
N ILE A 32 13.12 -5.86 -29.19
CA ILE A 32 13.61 -5.20 -27.98
C ILE A 32 14.33 -3.91 -28.36
N ILE A 33 13.96 -2.84 -27.70
CA ILE A 33 14.63 -1.54 -27.73
C ILE A 33 15.17 -1.24 -26.33
N LYS A 34 16.21 -0.42 -26.24
CA LYS A 34 16.76 0.06 -24.99
C LYS A 34 16.42 1.53 -24.81
N ILE A 35 15.78 1.84 -23.71
CA ILE A 35 15.34 3.21 -23.39
C ILE A 35 15.86 3.61 -22.01
N ARG A 36 15.91 4.92 -21.74
CA ARG A 36 16.28 5.47 -20.43
C ARG A 36 15.13 6.29 -19.89
N CYS A 37 14.72 6.00 -18.65
CA CYS A 37 13.67 6.74 -17.97
C CYS A 37 14.16 8.13 -17.49
N PRO A 38 13.23 9.03 -17.08
CA PRO A 38 13.58 10.37 -16.58
C PRO A 38 14.52 10.36 -15.35
N LYS A 39 14.54 9.24 -14.59
CA LYS A 39 15.45 9.06 -13.44
C LYS A 39 16.80 8.42 -13.81
N GLY A 40 17.08 8.22 -15.12
CA GLY A 40 18.34 7.72 -15.61
C GLY A 40 18.48 6.20 -15.70
N HIS A 41 17.46 5.41 -15.32
CA HIS A 41 17.54 3.95 -15.41
C HIS A 41 17.37 3.46 -16.85
N GLU A 42 18.22 2.53 -17.26
CA GLU A 42 18.11 1.84 -18.56
C GLU A 42 17.16 0.65 -18.45
N VAL A 43 16.29 0.54 -19.44
CA VAL A 43 15.22 -0.48 -19.49
C VAL A 43 15.22 -1.09 -20.90
N GLU A 44 15.23 -2.41 -20.97
CA GLU A 44 14.99 -3.15 -22.19
C GLU A 44 13.51 -3.56 -22.27
N THR A 45 12.86 -3.20 -23.35
CA THR A 45 11.42 -3.46 -23.54
C THR A 45 11.10 -3.51 -25.04
N SER A 46 10.00 -4.17 -25.44
CA SER A 46 9.49 -4.04 -26.79
C SER A 46 8.71 -2.74 -26.99
N LEU A 47 8.65 -2.23 -28.22
CA LEU A 47 7.84 -1.05 -28.51
C LEU A 47 6.34 -1.31 -28.27
N ALA A 48 5.87 -2.56 -28.49
CA ALA A 48 4.52 -2.97 -28.18
C ALA A 48 4.22 -2.81 -26.69
N ASN A 49 5.12 -3.28 -25.82
CA ASN A 49 4.98 -3.15 -24.38
C ASN A 49 5.09 -1.68 -23.93
N PHE A 50 6.05 -0.93 -24.50
CA PHE A 50 6.22 0.49 -24.20
C PHE A 50 4.97 1.33 -24.51
N ARG A 51 4.19 0.95 -25.51
CA ARG A 51 2.94 1.61 -25.91
C ARG A 51 1.81 1.41 -24.91
N LEU A 52 1.85 0.37 -24.10
CA LEU A 52 0.80 0.12 -23.12
C LEU A 52 0.65 1.34 -22.18
N PRO A 53 -0.59 1.76 -21.88
CA PRO A 53 -0.82 2.82 -20.89
C PRO A 53 -0.26 2.49 -19.50
N SER A 54 -0.10 1.20 -19.23
CA SER A 54 0.43 0.67 -17.97
C SER A 54 1.96 0.59 -17.94
N PHE A 55 2.67 0.96 -19.01
CA PHE A 55 4.12 0.86 -19.03
C PHE A 55 4.76 1.87 -18.07
N SER A 56 5.63 1.37 -17.23
CA SER A 56 6.47 2.15 -16.29
C SER A 56 7.88 1.55 -16.23
N CYS A 57 8.83 2.31 -15.71
CA CYS A 57 10.19 1.83 -15.55
C CYS A 57 10.26 0.82 -14.36
N PRO A 58 10.62 -0.45 -14.59
CA PRO A 58 10.68 -1.45 -13.52
C PRO A 58 11.65 -1.10 -12.38
N GLN A 59 12.66 -0.29 -12.66
CA GLN A 59 13.62 0.16 -11.63
C GLN A 59 13.10 1.35 -10.85
N CYS A 60 12.27 2.21 -11.46
CA CYS A 60 11.57 3.27 -10.75
C CYS A 60 10.47 2.70 -9.85
N ASP A 61 9.88 1.58 -10.25
CA ASP A 61 8.84 0.87 -9.51
C ASP A 61 9.42 0.01 -8.36
N LYS A 62 10.76 -0.16 -8.32
CA LYS A 62 11.40 -0.71 -7.13
C LYS A 62 11.31 0.32 -6.01
N VAL A 63 10.37 0.11 -5.12
CA VAL A 63 10.24 0.92 -3.91
C VAL A 63 11.42 0.60 -2.99
N ASN A 64 12.23 1.60 -2.70
CA ASN A 64 13.09 1.55 -1.53
C ASN A 64 12.17 1.74 -0.31
N PHE A 65 11.64 0.64 0.21
CA PHE A 65 10.97 0.67 1.50
C PHE A 65 11.96 1.24 2.51
N VAL A 66 11.61 2.36 3.12
CA VAL A 66 12.32 2.82 4.31
C VAL A 66 11.98 1.82 5.40
N ASN A 67 12.80 0.78 5.45
CA ASN A 67 12.74 -0.16 6.54
C ASN A 67 13.07 0.62 7.81
N PRO A 68 12.28 0.55 8.88
CA PRO A 68 12.77 1.02 10.16
C PRO A 68 14.14 0.37 10.37
N SER A 69 15.13 1.15 10.66
CA SER A 69 16.54 0.72 10.75
C SER A 69 16.79 -0.44 11.73
N SER A 70 15.79 -0.77 12.53
CA SER A 70 15.61 -2.03 13.25
C SER A 70 14.14 -2.20 13.63
N VAL A 71 13.53 -3.32 13.22
CA VAL A 71 12.24 -3.74 13.76
C VAL A 71 12.43 -4.08 15.23
N PRO A 72 11.74 -3.43 16.18
CA PRO A 72 11.93 -3.73 17.60
C PRO A 72 11.56 -5.19 17.89
N PRO A 73 12.27 -5.84 18.82
CA PRO A 73 11.95 -7.20 19.24
C PRO A 73 10.47 -7.32 19.62
N LYS A 74 9.85 -8.41 19.21
CA LYS A 74 8.46 -8.72 19.59
C LYS A 74 8.41 -9.01 21.09
N THR A 75 7.58 -8.27 21.81
CA THR A 75 7.47 -8.38 23.27
C THR A 75 6.19 -9.09 23.73
N GLY A 76 5.22 -9.26 22.83
CA GLY A 76 3.95 -9.91 23.16
C GLY A 76 3.08 -10.10 21.93
N TYR A 77 1.78 -10.05 22.10
CA TYR A 77 0.82 -10.20 21.01
C TYR A 77 0.86 -8.96 20.11
N ARG A 78 1.21 -9.16 18.85
CA ARG A 78 1.43 -8.09 17.88
C ARG A 78 0.27 -7.97 16.91
N VAL A 79 -0.39 -6.83 16.94
CA VAL A 79 -1.45 -6.45 15.99
C VAL A 79 -0.90 -5.43 15.02
N ILE A 80 -1.10 -5.67 13.73
CA ILE A 80 -0.78 -4.72 12.66
C ILE A 80 -2.08 -4.33 11.97
N ALA A 81 -2.23 -3.05 11.64
CA ALA A 81 -3.39 -2.57 10.93
C ALA A 81 -3.01 -1.72 9.73
N PHE A 82 -3.88 -1.79 8.72
CA PHE A 82 -3.77 -1.07 7.47
C PHE A 82 -4.97 -0.14 7.25
N ASP A 83 -4.69 1.08 6.83
CA ASP A 83 -5.58 1.90 6.01
C ASP A 83 -5.03 1.80 4.58
N GLN A 84 -5.53 0.78 3.85
CA GLN A 84 -4.95 0.39 2.58
C GLN A 84 -5.56 1.13 1.40
N ALA A 85 -4.70 1.80 0.64
CA ALA A 85 -4.99 2.27 -0.71
C ALA A 85 -3.83 1.91 -1.64
N THR A 86 -4.03 2.03 -2.95
CA THR A 86 -3.01 1.58 -3.90
C THR A 86 -1.87 2.57 -4.11
N GLU A 87 -2.02 3.82 -3.72
CA GLU A 87 -1.03 4.88 -3.85
C GLU A 87 -0.44 5.27 -2.51
N SER A 88 -1.27 5.35 -1.48
CA SER A 88 -0.86 5.58 -0.10
C SER A 88 -1.34 4.43 0.78
N PHE A 89 -0.55 4.02 1.73
CA PHE A 89 -0.79 2.87 2.58
C PHE A 89 -0.39 3.21 4.01
N GLY A 90 -1.37 3.50 4.83
CA GLY A 90 -1.16 3.74 6.25
C GLY A 90 -0.94 2.42 6.98
N LEU A 91 0.08 2.38 7.84
CA LEU A 91 0.41 1.20 8.65
C LEU A 91 0.58 1.60 10.10
N SER A 92 0.04 0.78 11.00
CA SER A 92 0.33 0.86 12.44
C SER A 92 0.68 -0.50 13.01
N VAL A 93 1.57 -0.51 14.00
CA VAL A 93 2.01 -1.71 14.71
C VAL A 93 1.82 -1.50 16.21
N PHE A 94 1.05 -2.39 16.79
CA PHE A 94 0.87 -2.51 18.23
C PHE A 94 1.55 -3.78 18.73
N ASP A 95 2.26 -3.69 19.84
CA ASP A 95 2.87 -4.84 20.47
C ASP A 95 2.50 -4.80 21.96
N ASN A 96 1.92 -5.86 22.43
CA ASN A 96 1.43 -5.97 23.80
C ASN A 96 0.47 -4.84 24.18
N GLY A 97 -0.39 -4.43 23.24
CA GLY A 97 -1.38 -3.36 23.41
C GLY A 97 -0.85 -1.94 23.25
N GLY A 98 0.46 -1.73 23.22
CA GLY A 98 1.10 -0.43 23.02
C GLY A 98 1.42 -0.12 21.56
N LEU A 99 1.15 1.10 21.10
CA LEU A 99 1.59 1.57 19.78
C LEU A 99 3.13 1.63 19.74
N LYS A 100 3.73 0.88 18.81
CA LYS A 100 5.20 0.79 18.67
C LYS A 100 5.72 1.47 17.42
N PHE A 101 4.94 1.44 16.35
CA PHE A 101 5.36 1.99 15.07
C PHE A 101 4.14 2.40 14.25
N PHE A 102 4.31 3.39 13.41
CA PHE A 102 3.37 3.79 12.37
C PHE A 102 4.12 4.47 11.24
N ASN A 103 3.63 4.34 10.03
CA ASN A 103 4.20 5.02 8.88
C ASN A 103 3.19 5.12 7.73
N LEU A 104 3.49 6.00 6.79
CA LEU A 104 2.84 6.07 5.48
C LEU A 104 3.81 5.56 4.43
N TYR A 105 3.36 4.62 3.63
CA TYR A 105 4.09 4.13 2.48
C TYR A 105 3.41 4.59 1.20
N ASN A 106 4.20 5.04 0.24
CA ASN A 106 3.70 5.46 -1.06
C ASN A 106 4.23 4.52 -2.14
N PHE A 107 3.33 4.07 -3.01
CA PHE A 107 3.63 3.18 -4.11
C PHE A 107 3.42 3.90 -5.43
N VAL A 108 4.32 3.70 -6.39
CA VAL A 108 4.35 4.45 -7.65
C VAL A 108 4.23 3.51 -8.86
N GLY A 109 3.86 4.08 -10.01
CA GLY A 109 3.65 3.35 -11.23
C GLY A 109 2.18 3.04 -11.52
N ASN A 110 1.93 2.15 -12.48
CA ASN A 110 0.57 1.71 -12.79
C ASN A 110 0.00 0.78 -11.70
N PHE A 111 -1.31 0.49 -11.78
CA PHE A 111 -1.99 -0.31 -10.77
C PHE A 111 -1.32 -1.68 -10.52
N ASN A 112 -0.98 -2.42 -11.59
CA ASN A 112 -0.38 -3.75 -11.43
C ASN A 112 1.00 -3.67 -10.76
N SER A 113 1.79 -2.65 -11.09
CA SER A 113 3.08 -2.39 -10.45
C SER A 113 2.89 -2.07 -8.97
N ARG A 114 1.97 -1.17 -8.62
CA ARG A 114 1.67 -0.84 -7.22
C ARG A 114 1.19 -2.05 -6.44
N LEU A 115 0.28 -2.85 -7.01
CA LEU A 115 -0.22 -4.07 -6.37
C LEU A 115 0.91 -5.06 -6.08
N HIS A 116 1.83 -5.25 -7.03
CA HIS A 116 3.01 -6.09 -6.83
C HIS A 116 3.93 -5.54 -5.73
N GLN A 117 4.17 -4.23 -5.71
CA GLN A 117 4.98 -3.57 -4.69
C GLN A 117 4.37 -3.72 -3.30
N ILE A 118 3.04 -3.53 -3.17
CA ILE A 118 2.32 -3.71 -1.91
C ILE A 118 2.42 -5.17 -1.45
N LYS A 119 2.17 -6.14 -2.34
CA LYS A 119 2.34 -7.56 -2.01
C LYS A 119 3.72 -7.83 -1.44
N LYS A 120 4.77 -7.40 -2.13
CA LYS A 120 6.16 -7.55 -1.70
C LYS A 120 6.44 -6.86 -0.35
N PHE A 121 5.94 -5.65 -0.17
CA PHE A 121 6.08 -4.91 1.08
C PHE A 121 5.43 -5.66 2.25
N VAL A 122 4.19 -6.12 2.07
CA VAL A 122 3.46 -6.82 3.14
C VAL A 122 4.13 -8.17 3.43
N GLU A 123 4.52 -8.91 2.41
CA GLU A 123 5.21 -10.18 2.59
C GLU A 123 6.57 -10.02 3.30
N ASP A 124 7.45 -9.18 2.75
CA ASP A 124 8.84 -9.14 3.18
C ASP A 124 9.04 -8.31 4.46
N ILE A 125 8.29 -7.21 4.61
CA ILE A 125 8.47 -6.30 5.76
C ILE A 125 7.43 -6.59 6.85
N VAL A 126 6.13 -6.60 6.48
CA VAL A 126 5.09 -6.71 7.50
C VAL A 126 5.05 -8.12 8.09
N ILE A 127 5.06 -9.14 7.26
CA ILE A 127 4.92 -10.53 7.71
C ILE A 127 6.25 -11.07 8.24
N LYS A 128 7.31 -11.02 7.43
CA LYS A 128 8.59 -11.66 7.78
C LYS A 128 9.38 -10.91 8.85
N GLU A 129 9.38 -9.57 8.82
CA GLU A 129 10.14 -8.76 9.77
C GLU A 129 9.31 -8.46 11.05
N TRP A 130 8.10 -7.91 10.88
CA TRP A 130 7.27 -7.54 12.03
C TRP A 130 6.59 -8.73 12.71
N ARG A 131 6.33 -9.84 12.02
CA ARG A 131 5.76 -11.10 12.54
C ARG A 131 4.47 -10.86 13.32
N PRO A 132 3.39 -10.37 12.70
CA PRO A 132 2.11 -10.15 13.35
C PRO A 132 1.49 -11.46 13.84
N ASP A 133 0.76 -11.39 14.95
CA ASP A 133 -0.17 -12.45 15.37
C ASP A 133 -1.55 -12.21 14.78
N PHE A 134 -1.86 -10.94 14.48
CA PHE A 134 -3.15 -10.54 13.96
C PHE A 134 -3.01 -9.32 13.02
N ILE A 135 -3.75 -9.33 11.92
CA ILE A 135 -3.83 -8.20 10.99
C ILE A 135 -5.26 -7.68 10.93
N VAL A 136 -5.43 -6.36 10.95
CA VAL A 136 -6.73 -5.70 10.75
C VAL A 136 -6.65 -4.83 9.52
N MET A 137 -7.62 -4.97 8.63
CA MET A 137 -7.74 -4.23 7.38
C MET A 137 -9.10 -3.54 7.31
N GLU A 138 -9.16 -2.35 6.72
CA GLU A 138 -10.44 -1.70 6.47
C GLU A 138 -11.18 -2.42 5.33
N ASP A 139 -12.49 -2.65 5.50
CA ASP A 139 -13.35 -3.16 4.45
C ASP A 139 -13.63 -2.09 3.38
N ILE A 140 -13.90 -2.54 2.17
CA ILE A 140 -14.12 -1.68 1.02
C ILE A 140 -15.62 -1.43 0.85
N GLN A 141 -16.00 -0.17 0.94
CA GLN A 141 -17.38 0.24 0.68
C GLN A 141 -17.58 0.66 -0.77
N TYR A 142 -18.57 0.07 -1.41
CA TYR A 142 -19.00 0.55 -2.73
C TYR A 142 -19.57 1.96 -2.63
N GLN A 143 -19.02 2.86 -3.40
CA GLN A 143 -19.56 4.22 -3.57
C GLN A 143 -20.17 4.35 -4.97
N TRP A 144 -21.38 4.90 -5.03
CA TRP A 144 -22.07 5.08 -6.31
C TRP A 144 -21.20 5.90 -7.29
N GLY A 145 -21.05 5.39 -8.51
CA GLY A 145 -20.21 6.01 -9.53
C GLY A 145 -18.71 5.67 -9.46
N ALA A 146 -18.23 5.02 -8.41
CA ALA A 146 -16.81 4.70 -8.22
C ALA A 146 -16.48 3.21 -8.49
N VAL A 147 -17.09 2.61 -9.51
CA VAL A 147 -16.93 1.17 -9.83
C VAL A 147 -15.47 0.78 -10.03
N LEU A 148 -14.68 1.60 -10.75
CA LEU A 148 -13.26 1.29 -11.00
C LEU A 148 -12.45 1.31 -9.71
N THR A 149 -12.64 2.33 -8.87
CA THR A 149 -11.99 2.42 -7.57
C THR A 149 -12.34 1.22 -6.68
N PHE A 150 -13.62 0.85 -6.62
CA PHE A 150 -14.05 -0.33 -5.89
C PHE A 150 -13.36 -1.60 -6.38
N LYS A 151 -13.31 -1.84 -7.70
CA LYS A 151 -12.62 -3.01 -8.29
C LYS A 151 -11.14 -3.05 -7.93
N ILE A 152 -10.45 -1.92 -8.03
CA ILE A 152 -9.02 -1.79 -7.72
C ILE A 152 -8.76 -2.10 -6.25
N LEU A 153 -9.56 -1.54 -5.34
CA LEU A 153 -9.42 -1.78 -3.91
C LEU A 153 -9.79 -3.22 -3.53
N ALA A 154 -10.82 -3.81 -4.18
CA ALA A 154 -11.18 -5.21 -3.97
C ALA A 154 -10.06 -6.17 -4.38
N MET A 155 -9.38 -5.90 -5.50
CA MET A 155 -8.20 -6.68 -5.91
C MET A 155 -7.06 -6.56 -4.89
N LEU A 156 -6.83 -5.37 -4.35
CA LEU A 156 -5.82 -5.16 -3.31
C LEU A 156 -6.19 -5.94 -2.04
N LEU A 157 -7.43 -5.82 -1.56
CA LEU A 157 -7.89 -6.51 -0.36
C LEU A 157 -7.74 -8.03 -0.52
N GLY A 158 -8.17 -8.60 -1.65
CA GLY A 158 -8.01 -10.03 -1.92
C GLY A 158 -6.56 -10.52 -1.89
N VAL A 159 -5.60 -9.69 -2.37
CA VAL A 159 -4.16 -10.01 -2.26
C VAL A 159 -3.69 -10.00 -0.81
N LEU A 160 -4.18 -9.07 0.01
CA LEU A 160 -3.80 -8.98 1.42
C LEU A 160 -4.39 -10.13 2.25
N GLU A 161 -5.64 -10.52 1.99
CA GLU A 161 -6.28 -11.68 2.61
C GLU A 161 -5.55 -12.98 2.23
N GLU A 162 -5.21 -13.15 0.94
CA GLU A 162 -4.45 -14.31 0.47
C GLU A 162 -3.10 -14.44 1.17
N LEU A 163 -2.36 -13.34 1.36
CA LEU A 163 -1.12 -13.35 2.13
C LEU A 163 -1.36 -13.79 3.58
N CYS A 164 -2.42 -13.34 4.22
CA CYS A 164 -2.75 -13.77 5.58
C CYS A 164 -3.01 -15.28 5.63
N VAL A 165 -3.74 -15.82 4.65
CA VAL A 165 -4.01 -17.27 4.54
C VAL A 165 -2.74 -18.05 4.26
N GLU A 166 -1.91 -17.61 3.30
CA GLU A 166 -0.65 -18.25 2.92
C GLU A 166 0.31 -18.38 4.11
N TYR A 167 0.38 -17.34 4.95
CA TYR A 167 1.29 -17.31 6.11
C TYR A 167 0.62 -17.74 7.43
N GLY A 168 -0.63 -18.17 7.40
CA GLY A 168 -1.37 -18.64 8.60
C GLY A 168 -1.59 -17.54 9.64
N ILE A 169 -1.74 -16.29 9.22
CA ILE A 169 -1.96 -15.14 10.10
C ILE A 169 -3.45 -14.90 10.27
N ALA A 170 -3.93 -14.84 11.51
CA ALA A 170 -5.30 -14.47 11.81
C ALA A 170 -5.56 -13.00 11.42
N TYR A 171 -6.71 -12.72 10.81
CA TYR A 171 -7.05 -11.36 10.38
C TYR A 171 -8.54 -11.05 10.49
N GLU A 172 -8.86 -9.76 10.46
CA GLU A 172 -10.22 -9.23 10.31
C GLU A 172 -10.26 -8.14 9.25
N VAL A 173 -11.28 -8.19 8.40
CA VAL A 173 -11.68 -7.10 7.51
C VAL A 173 -12.83 -6.36 8.20
N VAL A 174 -12.54 -5.16 8.73
CA VAL A 174 -13.49 -4.40 9.55
C VAL A 174 -14.18 -3.30 8.75
N SER A 175 -15.50 -3.23 8.83
CA SER A 175 -16.25 -2.14 8.19
C SER A 175 -15.86 -0.76 8.77
N PRO A 176 -15.69 0.28 7.91
CA PRO A 176 -15.42 1.65 8.34
C PRO A 176 -16.37 2.15 9.43
N ASN A 177 -17.64 1.83 9.33
CA ASN A 177 -18.65 2.25 10.32
C ASN A 177 -18.41 1.64 11.71
N VAL A 178 -17.87 0.42 11.77
CA VAL A 178 -17.61 -0.30 13.02
C VAL A 178 -16.42 0.33 13.75
N TRP A 179 -15.27 0.42 13.10
CA TRP A 179 -14.09 0.98 13.76
C TRP A 179 -14.20 2.49 14.02
N ARG A 180 -14.86 3.25 13.13
CA ARG A 180 -15.12 4.69 13.37
C ARG A 180 -16.01 4.93 14.57
N LYS A 181 -17.08 4.14 14.72
CA LYS A 181 -17.94 4.20 15.91
C LYS A 181 -17.16 3.86 17.18
N PHE A 182 -16.34 2.83 17.14
CA PHE A 182 -15.46 2.46 18.26
C PHE A 182 -14.44 3.57 18.58
N ALA A 183 -13.84 4.18 17.59
CA ALA A 183 -12.85 5.23 17.75
C ALA A 183 -13.45 6.59 18.16
N GLY A 184 -14.75 6.80 17.94
CA GLY A 184 -15.41 8.09 18.16
C GLY A 184 -15.16 9.10 17.02
N THR A 185 -14.91 8.60 15.79
CA THR A 185 -14.60 9.44 14.62
C THR A 185 -15.76 9.59 13.65
N CYS A 186 -16.99 9.21 14.04
CA CYS A 186 -18.16 9.41 13.20
C CYS A 186 -18.44 10.91 13.03
N GLY A 187 -18.35 11.40 11.81
CA GLY A 187 -18.63 12.77 11.40
C GLY A 187 -19.81 12.85 10.43
N LYS A 188 -20.24 14.06 10.12
CA LYS A 188 -21.27 14.30 9.09
C LYS A 188 -20.69 14.21 7.67
N THR A 189 -19.40 14.43 7.56
CA THR A 189 -18.68 14.41 6.28
C THR A 189 -17.37 13.62 6.42
N ARG A 190 -16.88 13.09 5.30
CA ARG A 190 -15.58 12.41 5.27
C ARG A 190 -14.43 13.30 5.73
N LEU A 191 -14.51 14.61 5.49
CA LEU A 191 -13.50 15.57 5.95
C LEU A 191 -13.49 15.67 7.48
N GLU A 192 -14.66 15.77 8.11
CA GLU A 192 -14.78 15.80 9.56
C GLU A 192 -14.24 14.50 10.19
N GLU A 193 -14.58 13.34 9.62
CA GLU A 193 -14.08 12.04 10.09
C GLU A 193 -12.55 11.98 10.09
N LYS A 194 -11.91 12.45 9.02
CA LYS A 194 -10.45 12.53 8.90
C LYS A 194 -9.84 13.49 9.92
N GLN A 195 -10.45 14.65 10.13
CA GLN A 195 -9.99 15.62 11.14
C GLN A 195 -10.11 15.06 12.55
N LEU A 196 -11.23 14.40 12.87
CA LEU A 196 -11.43 13.71 14.14
C LEU A 196 -10.41 12.61 14.38
N SER A 197 -10.09 11.82 13.36
CA SER A 197 -9.08 10.77 13.44
C SER A 197 -7.71 11.34 13.86
N VAL A 198 -7.26 12.40 13.20
CA VAL A 198 -5.99 13.07 13.53
C VAL A 198 -6.02 13.67 14.94
N ALA A 199 -7.13 14.32 15.34
CA ALA A 199 -7.27 14.93 16.65
C ALA A 199 -7.21 13.88 17.79
N ILE A 200 -7.93 12.77 17.64
CA ILE A 200 -7.96 11.68 18.62
C ILE A 200 -6.58 11.01 18.74
N VAL A 201 -5.90 10.77 17.62
CA VAL A 201 -4.56 10.18 17.63
C VAL A 201 -3.56 11.13 18.31
N LYS A 202 -3.63 12.43 18.04
CA LYS A 202 -2.80 13.42 18.72
C LYS A 202 -3.07 13.45 20.23
N GLU A 203 -4.32 13.41 20.65
CA GLU A 203 -4.70 13.41 22.07
C GLU A 203 -4.21 12.14 22.78
N LYS A 204 -4.45 10.96 22.17
CA LYS A 204 -4.17 9.67 22.83
C LYS A 204 -2.72 9.24 22.82
N TYR A 205 -1.99 9.57 21.76
CA TYR A 205 -0.62 9.08 21.55
C TYR A 205 0.43 10.18 21.52
N ASN A 206 0.00 11.46 21.58
CA ASN A 206 0.86 12.64 21.50
C ASN A 206 1.75 12.65 20.24
N VAL A 207 1.22 12.17 19.10
CA VAL A 207 1.91 12.14 17.82
C VAL A 207 1.19 13.00 16.78
N LYS A 208 1.95 13.59 15.86
CA LYS A 208 1.43 14.35 14.72
C LYS A 208 1.55 13.49 13.45
N VAL A 209 0.43 13.14 12.87
CA VAL A 209 0.34 12.27 11.69
C VAL A 209 -0.63 12.84 10.67
N ASN A 210 -0.58 12.32 9.43
CA ASN A 210 -1.61 12.58 8.42
C ASN A 210 -2.85 11.69 8.64
N ASN A 211 -3.86 11.86 7.79
CA ASN A 211 -5.13 11.16 7.90
C ASN A 211 -5.00 9.63 7.81
N ASP A 212 -4.29 9.14 6.79
CA ASP A 212 -4.20 7.72 6.49
C ASP A 212 -3.46 6.97 7.61
N VAL A 213 -2.40 7.57 8.16
CA VAL A 213 -1.70 7.03 9.35
C VAL A 213 -2.59 7.10 10.59
N ALA A 214 -3.37 8.18 10.75
CA ALA A 214 -4.29 8.30 11.89
C ALA A 214 -5.38 7.21 11.82
N GLU A 215 -5.97 6.98 10.64
CA GLU A 215 -6.96 5.92 10.45
C GLU A 215 -6.34 4.54 10.70
N ALA A 216 -5.13 4.25 10.16
CA ALA A 216 -4.42 2.99 10.46
C ALA A 216 -4.15 2.78 11.97
N ILE A 217 -3.79 3.83 12.72
CA ILE A 217 -3.61 3.75 14.18
C ILE A 217 -4.94 3.42 14.88
N LEU A 218 -6.04 4.04 14.47
CA LEU A 218 -7.36 3.81 15.08
C LEU A 218 -7.93 2.43 14.74
N ILE A 219 -7.72 1.94 13.50
CA ILE A 219 -8.03 0.56 13.10
C ILE A 219 -7.20 -0.43 13.95
N GLY A 220 -5.90 -0.16 14.12
CA GLY A 220 -5.04 -1.00 14.95
C GLY A 220 -5.45 -1.03 16.42
N ARG A 221 -5.86 0.12 16.96
CA ARG A 221 -6.42 0.20 18.31
C ARG A 221 -7.71 -0.62 18.45
N TYR A 222 -8.59 -0.57 17.44
CA TYR A 222 -9.77 -1.42 17.38
C TYR A 222 -9.37 -2.91 17.44
N GLY A 223 -8.42 -3.33 16.61
CA GLY A 223 -7.90 -4.68 16.60
C GLY A 223 -7.34 -5.14 17.94
N VAL A 224 -6.52 -4.31 18.59
CA VAL A 224 -5.98 -4.59 19.92
C VAL A 224 -7.10 -4.82 20.95
N MET A 225 -8.11 -3.98 20.97
CA MET A 225 -9.18 -4.06 21.97
C MET A 225 -10.14 -5.21 21.76
N ASN A 226 -10.25 -5.74 20.54
CA ASN A 226 -11.20 -6.82 20.21
C ASN A 226 -10.53 -8.18 20.03
N HIS A 227 -9.24 -8.23 19.66
CA HIS A 227 -8.55 -9.48 19.30
C HIS A 227 -7.24 -9.75 20.04
N ALA A 228 -6.67 -8.77 20.76
CA ALA A 228 -5.46 -9.03 21.53
C ALA A 228 -5.72 -10.00 22.67
N GLY A 229 -5.40 -11.27 22.45
CA GLY A 229 -5.43 -12.41 23.37
C GLY A 229 -5.58 -12.14 24.88
N PRO A 230 -4.75 -12.67 25.78
CA PRO A 230 -4.91 -12.53 27.24
C PRO A 230 -4.85 -11.10 27.80
N ILE A 231 -4.51 -10.09 26.98
CA ILE A 231 -4.49 -8.68 27.38
C ILE A 231 -5.91 -8.13 27.68
N GLN A 232 -6.97 -8.78 27.22
CA GLN A 232 -8.36 -8.39 27.57
C GLN A 232 -8.61 -8.31 29.07
N ASN A 233 -7.80 -8.99 29.87
CA ASN A 233 -7.92 -9.00 31.34
C ASN A 233 -7.16 -7.87 32.05
N ALA A 234 -6.23 -7.18 31.37
CA ALA A 234 -5.42 -6.13 31.98
C ALA A 234 -6.08 -4.74 31.97
N PHE A 235 -7.06 -4.53 31.11
CA PHE A 235 -7.79 -3.25 30.97
C PHE A 235 -9.27 -3.35 31.33
N GLY A 236 -9.57 -4.14 32.36
CA GLY A 236 -10.88 -4.30 33.01
C GLY A 236 -12.08 -3.70 32.31
N ARG A 237 -12.97 -4.54 31.77
CA ARG A 237 -14.34 -4.12 31.51
C ARG A 237 -14.97 -3.76 32.88
N LYS A 238 -15.16 -2.47 33.13
CA LYS A 238 -16.13 -2.00 34.08
C LYS A 238 -17.50 -1.93 33.43
#